data_4db330a1a73027864fc87f53bf151084
#
_entry.id   4db330a1a73027864fc87f53bf151084
#
_cell.length_a   1.000
_cell.length_b   1.000
_cell.length_c   1.000
_cell.angle_alpha   90.00
_cell.angle_beta   90.00
_cell.angle_gamma   90.00
#
_symmetry.space_group_name_H-M   'P 1'
#
loop_
_entity.id
_entity.type
_entity.pdbx_description
1 polymer ?
#
loop_
_entity_poly.entity_id
_entity_poly.type
_entity_poly.pdbx_seq_one_letter_code
_entity_poly.pdbx_strand_id
1 'polypeptide(L)'
;MGAEGVFITFEGGDGAGKSTQIQRVRDWFIERGRTVKVTREPGGTELGVQIRQMVQNGPEDIDPQTEALLYAADRAYHVATLIRPALAAGEVVLADRYIDSSLAYQGAARSLGVDEILSLSMWATQSLDPTLTFLLDLPPEVGARRRTDAPDRMERESMDFHERVRHEYLRLADAEPERIIVIDGVGTPDEVFSEIRGVLEERFGSGVVQHVNDETAVDQPPRPVDKSAEPLTTDNAKMASHSAPKAKTKSGAKASKSSKKKSMLGILAGQAPLWPSAEEDKA
;
A
#
# COMPACT_ATOMS: atom_id res chain seq x y z
N MET A 1 17.92 10.88 22.38
CA MET A 1 17.68 9.96 21.23
C MET A 1 16.24 10.20 20.81
N GLY A 2 15.98 10.45 19.51
CA GLY A 2 14.61 10.61 19.01
C GLY A 2 13.80 9.33 19.22
N ALA A 3 12.47 9.47 19.30
CA ALA A 3 11.59 8.29 19.38
C ALA A 3 11.76 7.43 18.11
N GLU A 4 11.72 6.12 18.27
CA GLU A 4 11.75 5.19 17.15
C GLU A 4 10.45 5.28 16.35
N GLY A 5 10.54 5.23 15.01
CA GLY A 5 9.37 5.19 14.14
C GLY A 5 8.60 3.88 14.34
N VAL A 6 7.27 3.96 14.32
CA VAL A 6 6.39 2.78 14.50
C VAL A 6 5.48 2.67 13.28
N PHE A 7 5.41 1.51 12.66
CA PHE A 7 4.56 1.25 11.51
C PHE A 7 3.45 0.26 11.87
N ILE A 8 2.20 0.72 11.87
CA ILE A 8 1.02 -0.10 12.18
C ILE A 8 0.09 -0.11 10.99
N THR A 9 -0.38 -1.31 10.62
CA THR A 9 -1.36 -1.49 9.54
C THR A 9 -2.69 -2.00 10.07
N PHE A 10 -3.74 -1.69 9.35
CA PHE A 10 -5.10 -2.16 9.63
C PHE A 10 -5.60 -2.94 8.43
N GLU A 11 -5.97 -4.18 8.67
CA GLU A 11 -6.39 -5.13 7.65
C GLU A 11 -7.80 -5.66 7.96
N GLY A 12 -8.37 -6.36 7.00
CA GLY A 12 -9.73 -6.92 7.10
C GLY A 12 -10.63 -6.50 5.94
N GLY A 13 -11.78 -7.15 5.83
CA GLY A 13 -12.78 -6.92 4.79
C GLY A 13 -13.33 -5.50 4.77
N ASP A 14 -14.11 -5.19 3.71
CA ASP A 14 -14.77 -3.89 3.62
C ASP A 14 -15.95 -3.83 4.61
N GLY A 15 -16.14 -2.67 5.25
CA GLY A 15 -17.11 -2.51 6.33
C GLY A 15 -16.65 -3.01 7.71
N ALA A 16 -15.41 -3.52 7.87
CA ALA A 16 -14.88 -3.99 9.14
C ALA A 16 -14.64 -2.86 10.18
N GLY A 17 -14.69 -1.59 9.77
CA GLY A 17 -14.54 -0.47 10.69
C GLY A 17 -13.11 0.08 10.80
N LYS A 18 -12.18 -0.31 9.91
CA LYS A 18 -10.78 0.10 9.91
C LYS A 18 -10.58 1.59 10.10
N SER A 19 -11.22 2.42 9.26
CA SER A 19 -11.05 3.88 9.31
C SER A 19 -11.45 4.48 10.66
N THR A 20 -12.48 3.96 11.32
CA THR A 20 -12.88 4.40 12.66
C THR A 20 -11.82 4.06 13.70
N GLN A 21 -11.27 2.86 13.65
CA GLN A 21 -10.25 2.43 14.61
C GLN A 21 -8.92 3.14 14.38
N ILE A 22 -8.53 3.39 13.12
CA ILE A 22 -7.35 4.17 12.78
C ILE A 22 -7.40 5.57 13.44
N GLN A 23 -8.55 6.27 13.39
CA GLN A 23 -8.68 7.57 14.01
C GLN A 23 -8.49 7.50 15.53
N ARG A 24 -9.07 6.49 16.19
CA ARG A 24 -8.93 6.28 17.63
C ARG A 24 -7.50 5.95 18.05
N VAL A 25 -6.82 5.10 17.27
CA VAL A 25 -5.40 4.76 17.50
C VAL A 25 -4.51 5.99 17.26
N ARG A 26 -4.80 6.79 16.24
CA ARG A 26 -4.12 8.08 16.03
C ARG A 26 -4.22 8.96 17.27
N ASP A 27 -5.44 9.15 17.79
CA ASP A 27 -5.69 10.01 18.94
C ASP A 27 -4.98 9.47 20.19
N TRP A 28 -4.97 8.14 20.37
CA TRP A 28 -4.24 7.47 21.46
C TRP A 28 -2.73 7.78 21.44
N PHE A 29 -2.09 7.79 20.25
CA PHE A 29 -0.68 8.14 20.12
C PHE A 29 -0.42 9.64 20.27
N ILE A 30 -1.30 10.50 19.75
CA ILE A 30 -1.20 11.96 19.88
C ILE A 30 -1.29 12.38 21.35
N GLU A 31 -2.20 11.81 22.14
CA GLU A 31 -2.32 12.02 23.58
C GLU A 31 -1.03 11.67 24.34
N ARG A 32 -0.19 10.81 23.75
CA ARG A 32 1.12 10.41 24.27
C ARG A 32 2.30 11.18 23.66
N GLY A 33 2.01 12.30 23.01
CA GLY A 33 3.03 13.20 22.46
C GLY A 33 3.72 12.68 21.18
N ARG A 34 3.15 11.67 20.49
CA ARG A 34 3.71 11.14 19.24
C ARG A 34 3.16 11.90 18.04
N THR A 35 4.02 12.17 17.07
CA THR A 35 3.59 12.60 15.73
C THR A 35 3.06 11.41 14.96
N VAL A 36 1.87 11.55 14.37
CA VAL A 36 1.19 10.44 13.68
C VAL A 36 0.90 10.82 12.22
N LYS A 37 1.27 9.94 11.31
CA LYS A 37 0.91 9.99 9.90
C LYS A 37 -0.14 8.92 9.62
N VAL A 38 -1.34 9.33 9.20
CA VAL A 38 -2.39 8.41 8.72
C VAL A 38 -2.34 8.35 7.20
N THR A 39 -2.38 7.14 6.66
CA THR A 39 -2.33 6.88 5.22
C THR A 39 -3.15 5.64 4.83
N ARG A 40 -3.13 5.25 3.54
CA ARG A 40 -3.86 4.08 3.03
C ARG A 40 -3.27 3.56 1.74
N GLU A 41 -3.57 2.30 1.42
CA GLU A 41 -3.27 1.69 0.12
C GLU A 41 -4.54 1.06 -0.50
N PRO A 42 -4.76 1.28 -1.81
CA PRO A 42 -4.05 2.26 -2.63
C PRO A 42 -4.53 3.69 -2.36
N GLY A 43 -3.69 4.69 -2.70
CA GLY A 43 -4.11 6.08 -2.73
C GLY A 43 -3.56 6.98 -1.62
N GLY A 44 -2.47 6.58 -0.96
CA GLY A 44 -1.77 7.40 0.05
C GLY A 44 -0.92 8.54 -0.53
N THR A 45 -0.75 8.61 -1.84
CA THR A 45 0.05 9.60 -2.57
C THR A 45 -0.70 10.11 -3.79
N GLU A 46 -0.23 11.19 -4.44
CA GLU A 46 -0.84 11.70 -5.68
C GLU A 46 -0.86 10.65 -6.79
N LEU A 47 0.25 9.92 -6.98
CA LEU A 47 0.32 8.79 -7.91
C LEU A 47 -0.64 7.67 -7.47
N GLY A 48 -0.66 7.39 -6.18
CA GLY A 48 -1.52 6.37 -5.61
C GLY A 48 -3.01 6.65 -5.82
N VAL A 49 -3.44 7.91 -5.77
CA VAL A 49 -4.82 8.30 -6.10
C VAL A 49 -5.18 7.93 -7.53
N GLN A 50 -4.26 8.12 -8.49
CA GLN A 50 -4.47 7.74 -9.89
C GLN A 50 -4.55 6.21 -10.03
N ILE A 51 -3.66 5.48 -9.37
CA ILE A 51 -3.68 4.00 -9.37
C ILE A 51 -4.98 3.49 -8.74
N ARG A 52 -5.41 4.08 -7.62
CA ARG A 52 -6.69 3.75 -6.99
C ARG A 52 -7.86 3.87 -7.97
N GLN A 53 -7.90 4.95 -8.75
CA GLN A 53 -8.93 5.10 -9.79
C GLN A 53 -8.86 3.99 -10.84
N MET A 54 -7.66 3.60 -11.25
CA MET A 54 -7.48 2.52 -12.23
C MET A 54 -7.96 1.17 -11.70
N VAL A 55 -7.66 0.82 -10.44
CA VAL A 55 -8.03 -0.49 -9.89
C VAL A 55 -9.48 -0.56 -9.40
N GLN A 56 -10.07 0.54 -8.94
CA GLN A 56 -11.43 0.59 -8.41
C GLN A 56 -12.49 0.90 -9.46
N ASN A 57 -12.16 1.77 -10.44
CA ASN A 57 -13.10 2.29 -11.44
C ASN A 57 -12.60 2.08 -12.88
N GLY A 58 -11.55 1.30 -13.07
CA GLY A 58 -11.01 0.94 -14.38
C GLY A 58 -11.85 -0.14 -15.08
N PRO A 59 -11.29 -0.78 -16.13
CA PRO A 59 -11.98 -1.83 -16.86
C PRO A 59 -12.42 -2.98 -15.96
N GLU A 60 -13.64 -3.50 -16.19
CA GLU A 60 -14.16 -4.65 -15.44
C GLU A 60 -13.34 -5.93 -15.68
N ASP A 61 -12.74 -6.05 -16.86
CA ASP A 61 -11.94 -7.18 -17.33
C ASP A 61 -10.43 -7.01 -17.09
N ILE A 62 -10.03 -6.15 -16.13
CA ILE A 62 -8.62 -5.98 -15.80
C ILE A 62 -8.01 -7.34 -15.42
N ASP A 63 -6.91 -7.67 -16.08
CA ASP A 63 -6.18 -8.90 -15.81
C ASP A 63 -5.66 -8.95 -14.36
N PRO A 64 -5.81 -10.09 -13.64
CA PRO A 64 -5.37 -10.20 -12.25
C PRO A 64 -3.89 -9.86 -12.02
N GLN A 65 -2.98 -10.19 -12.95
CA GLN A 65 -1.57 -9.83 -12.83
C GLN A 65 -1.37 -8.33 -12.98
N THR A 66 -2.09 -7.69 -13.91
CA THR A 66 -2.08 -6.23 -14.08
C THR A 66 -2.60 -5.54 -12.82
N GLU A 67 -3.68 -6.04 -12.21
CA GLU A 67 -4.20 -5.55 -10.93
C GLU A 67 -3.14 -5.62 -9.84
N ALA A 68 -2.49 -6.77 -9.67
CA ALA A 68 -1.44 -6.97 -8.67
C ALA A 68 -0.23 -6.04 -8.88
N LEU A 69 0.21 -5.83 -10.13
CA LEU A 69 1.29 -4.91 -10.47
C LEU A 69 0.95 -3.45 -10.17
N LEU A 70 -0.30 -3.04 -10.37
CA LEU A 70 -0.76 -1.70 -10.01
C LEU A 70 -0.72 -1.47 -8.49
N TYR A 71 -1.19 -2.44 -7.69
CA TYR A 71 -1.08 -2.37 -6.24
C TYR A 71 0.39 -2.34 -5.79
N ALA A 72 1.26 -3.13 -6.40
CA ALA A 72 2.68 -3.13 -6.09
C ALA A 72 3.36 -1.80 -6.46
N ALA A 73 2.97 -1.17 -7.58
CA ALA A 73 3.49 0.14 -8.00
C ALA A 73 3.06 1.26 -7.04
N ASP A 74 1.77 1.27 -6.62
CA ASP A 74 1.28 2.19 -5.57
C ASP A 74 2.12 2.04 -4.31
N ARG A 75 2.25 0.82 -3.81
CA ARG A 75 2.99 0.49 -2.59
C ARG A 75 4.45 0.91 -2.65
N ALA A 76 5.15 0.61 -3.75
CA ALA A 76 6.54 0.98 -3.92
C ALA A 76 6.76 2.50 -3.80
N TYR A 77 5.92 3.29 -4.48
CA TYR A 77 6.00 4.74 -4.42
C TYR A 77 5.59 5.28 -3.04
N HIS A 78 4.55 4.73 -2.44
CA HIS A 78 4.07 5.09 -1.11
C HIS A 78 5.13 4.86 -0.03
N VAL A 79 5.77 3.69 -0.02
CA VAL A 79 6.85 3.36 0.91
C VAL A 79 8.03 4.32 0.74
N ALA A 80 8.46 4.57 -0.49
CA ALA A 80 9.63 5.39 -0.76
C ALA A 80 9.44 6.86 -0.41
N THR A 81 8.23 7.41 -0.66
CA THR A 81 7.99 8.86 -0.57
C THR A 81 7.28 9.32 0.68
N LEU A 82 6.59 8.41 1.41
CA LEU A 82 5.83 8.76 2.60
C LEU A 82 6.23 7.92 3.81
N ILE A 83 6.16 6.57 3.72
CA ILE A 83 6.27 5.73 4.92
C ILE A 83 7.69 5.77 5.47
N ARG A 84 8.72 5.44 4.67
CA ARG A 84 10.12 5.44 5.13
C ARG A 84 10.60 6.80 5.64
N PRO A 85 10.30 7.94 4.98
CA PRO A 85 10.65 9.26 5.52
C PRO A 85 10.01 9.56 6.88
N ALA A 86 8.72 9.22 7.07
CA ALA A 86 8.02 9.41 8.33
C ALA A 86 8.61 8.54 9.45
N LEU A 87 8.89 7.25 9.17
CA LEU A 87 9.54 6.36 10.13
C LEU A 87 10.94 6.85 10.51
N ALA A 88 11.73 7.33 9.53
CA ALA A 88 13.05 7.91 9.79
C ALA A 88 13.00 9.19 10.64
N ALA A 89 11.88 9.93 10.57
CA ALA A 89 11.63 11.09 11.43
C ALA A 89 11.13 10.70 12.85
N GLY A 90 10.97 9.39 13.13
CA GLY A 90 10.46 8.90 14.42
C GLY A 90 8.93 9.03 14.56
N GLU A 91 8.21 9.20 13.46
CA GLU A 91 6.74 9.30 13.48
C GLU A 91 6.09 7.90 13.60
N VAL A 92 4.84 7.89 14.06
CA VAL A 92 3.96 6.72 13.96
C VAL A 92 3.24 6.78 12.62
N VAL A 93 3.34 5.72 11.81
CA VAL A 93 2.59 5.59 10.57
C VAL A 93 1.46 4.59 10.76
N LEU A 94 0.23 5.01 10.50
CA LEU A 94 -0.97 4.17 10.51
C LEU A 94 -1.49 4.04 9.08
N ALA A 95 -1.47 2.83 8.52
CA ALA A 95 -1.93 2.57 7.16
C ALA A 95 -3.21 1.73 7.12
N ASP A 96 -4.21 2.20 6.39
CA ASP A 96 -5.38 1.40 6.01
C ASP A 96 -4.98 0.54 4.82
N ARG A 97 -4.75 -0.73 5.05
CA ARG A 97 -4.22 -1.77 4.15
C ARG A 97 -2.72 -1.63 3.82
N TYR A 98 -2.10 -2.79 3.58
CA TYR A 98 -0.70 -2.91 3.16
C TYR A 98 -0.47 -4.25 2.44
N ILE A 99 0.66 -4.93 2.69
CA ILE A 99 1.05 -6.19 2.04
C ILE A 99 -0.01 -7.27 2.25
N ASP A 100 -0.50 -7.45 3.48
CA ASP A 100 -1.43 -8.53 3.82
C ASP A 100 -2.74 -8.46 3.00
N SER A 101 -3.21 -7.25 2.65
CA SER A 101 -4.29 -7.06 1.67
C SER A 101 -3.97 -7.69 0.31
N SER A 102 -2.77 -7.48 -0.23
CA SER A 102 -2.41 -8.06 -1.53
C SER A 102 -2.28 -9.58 -1.47
N LEU A 103 -1.77 -10.13 -0.36
CA LEU A 103 -1.70 -11.59 -0.16
C LEU A 103 -3.10 -12.20 -0.16
N ALA A 104 -4.05 -11.56 0.54
CA ALA A 104 -5.42 -12.05 0.63
C ALA A 104 -6.21 -11.87 -0.68
N TYR A 105 -6.16 -10.68 -1.29
CA TYR A 105 -6.97 -10.37 -2.48
C TYR A 105 -6.33 -10.91 -3.76
N GLN A 106 -5.09 -10.55 -4.07
CA GLN A 106 -4.43 -10.95 -5.31
C GLN A 106 -3.83 -12.35 -5.20
N GLY A 107 -3.18 -12.68 -4.09
CA GLY A 107 -2.54 -13.98 -3.88
C GLY A 107 -3.55 -15.11 -3.82
N ALA A 108 -4.43 -15.10 -2.83
CA ALA A 108 -5.38 -16.17 -2.56
C ALA A 108 -6.68 -16.04 -3.39
N ALA A 109 -7.39 -14.92 -3.29
CA ALA A 109 -8.72 -14.80 -3.90
C ALA A 109 -8.68 -14.69 -5.43
N ARG A 110 -7.67 -14.00 -6.02
CA ARG A 110 -7.39 -14.04 -7.48
C ARG A 110 -6.60 -15.27 -7.93
N SER A 111 -6.15 -16.12 -7.01
CA SER A 111 -5.38 -17.34 -7.31
C SER A 111 -4.06 -17.10 -8.06
N LEU A 112 -3.41 -15.96 -7.81
CA LEU A 112 -2.09 -15.68 -8.39
C LEU A 112 -0.94 -16.36 -7.63
N GLY A 113 -1.21 -16.95 -6.47
CA GLY A 113 -0.20 -17.51 -5.57
C GLY A 113 0.22 -16.50 -4.49
N VAL A 114 0.13 -16.93 -3.22
CA VAL A 114 0.47 -16.07 -2.08
C VAL A 114 1.97 -15.77 -2.05
N ASP A 115 2.81 -16.77 -2.35
CA ASP A 115 4.27 -16.63 -2.35
C ASP A 115 4.77 -15.70 -3.46
N GLU A 116 4.13 -15.74 -4.65
CA GLU A 116 4.43 -14.86 -5.77
C GLU A 116 4.09 -13.41 -5.42
N ILE A 117 2.92 -13.17 -4.82
CA ILE A 117 2.50 -11.82 -4.40
C ILE A 117 3.33 -11.32 -3.21
N LEU A 118 3.73 -12.20 -2.30
CA LEU A 118 4.66 -11.85 -1.23
C LEU A 118 6.01 -11.40 -1.80
N SER A 119 6.58 -12.17 -2.72
CA SER A 119 7.85 -11.84 -3.38
C SER A 119 7.80 -10.49 -4.09
N LEU A 120 6.71 -10.23 -4.84
CA LEU A 120 6.46 -8.95 -5.50
C LEU A 120 6.34 -7.79 -4.49
N SER A 121 5.61 -8.01 -3.40
CA SER A 121 5.40 -7.01 -2.34
C SER A 121 6.69 -6.70 -1.59
N MET A 122 7.47 -7.71 -1.23
CA MET A 122 8.76 -7.53 -0.55
C MET A 122 9.76 -6.78 -1.42
N TRP A 123 9.79 -7.06 -2.73
CA TRP A 123 10.61 -6.29 -3.67
C TRP A 123 10.13 -4.83 -3.77
N ALA A 124 8.83 -4.59 -3.87
CA ALA A 124 8.24 -3.26 -3.97
C ALA A 124 8.51 -2.41 -2.72
N THR A 125 8.48 -3.02 -1.53
CA THR A 125 8.66 -2.33 -0.24
C THR A 125 10.11 -2.27 0.21
N GLN A 126 11.04 -2.95 -0.50
CA GLN A 126 12.41 -3.18 -0.02
C GLN A 126 12.38 -3.81 1.38
N SER A 127 11.55 -4.85 1.54
CA SER A 127 11.41 -5.62 2.78
C SER A 127 11.04 -4.77 4.00
N LEU A 128 10.13 -3.79 3.82
CA LEU A 128 9.58 -3.04 4.94
C LEU A 128 8.33 -3.76 5.46
N ASP A 129 8.44 -4.36 6.64
CA ASP A 129 7.33 -4.98 7.34
C ASP A 129 6.70 -4.04 8.39
N PRO A 130 5.39 -4.16 8.64
CA PRO A 130 4.75 -3.47 9.76
C PRO A 130 5.30 -3.98 11.11
N THR A 131 5.41 -3.05 12.08
CA THR A 131 5.69 -3.41 13.48
C THR A 131 4.53 -4.21 14.09
N LEU A 132 3.30 -3.87 13.69
CA LEU A 132 2.06 -4.47 14.18
C LEU A 132 0.98 -4.34 13.10
N THR A 133 0.15 -5.37 12.96
CA THR A 133 -1.05 -5.36 12.11
C THR A 133 -2.28 -5.68 12.97
N PHE A 134 -3.30 -4.83 12.91
CA PHE A 134 -4.61 -5.14 13.45
C PHE A 134 -5.49 -5.70 12.32
N LEU A 135 -5.82 -6.98 12.42
CA LEU A 135 -6.79 -7.62 11.54
C LEU A 135 -8.18 -7.52 12.16
N LEU A 136 -9.03 -6.66 11.61
CA LEU A 136 -10.43 -6.57 12.01
C LEU A 136 -11.21 -7.68 11.32
N ASP A 137 -11.41 -8.81 12.01
CA ASP A 137 -12.13 -9.95 11.46
C ASP A 137 -13.63 -9.69 11.50
N LEU A 138 -14.27 -9.80 10.32
CA LEU A 138 -15.70 -9.61 10.17
C LEU A 138 -16.21 -10.54 9.05
N PRO A 139 -17.32 -11.28 9.28
CA PRO A 139 -17.96 -12.03 8.21
C PRO A 139 -18.33 -11.12 7.03
N PRO A 140 -18.05 -11.52 5.77
CA PRO A 140 -18.24 -10.66 4.60
C PRO A 140 -19.67 -10.12 4.45
N GLU A 141 -20.68 -10.93 4.79
CA GLU A 141 -22.09 -10.53 4.74
C GLU A 141 -22.44 -9.44 5.78
N VAL A 142 -21.74 -9.38 6.89
CA VAL A 142 -21.90 -8.31 7.89
C VAL A 142 -21.26 -7.03 7.37
N GLY A 143 -20.05 -7.12 6.81
CA GLY A 143 -19.38 -5.99 6.18
C GLY A 143 -20.19 -5.39 5.04
N ALA A 144 -20.76 -6.24 4.17
CA ALA A 144 -21.61 -5.79 3.07
C ALA A 144 -22.83 -5.00 3.55
N ARG A 145 -23.45 -5.38 4.68
CA ARG A 145 -24.58 -4.64 5.27
C ARG A 145 -24.21 -3.31 5.91
N ARG A 146 -22.96 -3.15 6.34
CA ARG A 146 -22.48 -1.90 6.97
C ARG A 146 -22.09 -0.82 5.96
N ARG A 147 -21.89 -1.18 4.70
CA ARG A 147 -21.58 -0.22 3.64
C ARG A 147 -22.79 0.62 3.27
N THR A 148 -22.55 1.90 3.01
CA THR A 148 -23.59 2.88 2.62
C THR A 148 -23.41 3.38 1.20
N ASP A 149 -22.19 3.30 0.66
CA ASP A 149 -21.85 3.80 -0.65
C ASP A 149 -22.03 2.72 -1.74
N ALA A 150 -22.10 3.15 -3.00
CA ALA A 150 -22.11 2.24 -4.13
C ALA A 150 -20.81 1.43 -4.17
N PRO A 151 -20.89 0.09 -4.33
CA PRO A 151 -19.73 -0.76 -4.29
C PRO A 151 -18.78 -0.51 -5.48
N ASP A 152 -17.48 -0.46 -5.20
CA ASP A 152 -16.45 -0.43 -6.24
C ASP A 152 -16.28 -1.79 -6.93
N ARG A 153 -15.35 -1.89 -7.89
CA ARG A 153 -15.11 -3.14 -8.65
C ARG A 153 -14.73 -4.31 -7.74
N MET A 154 -13.87 -4.08 -6.73
CA MET A 154 -13.45 -5.14 -5.81
C MET A 154 -14.58 -5.56 -4.87
N GLU A 155 -15.37 -4.61 -4.42
CA GLU A 155 -16.53 -4.86 -3.55
C GLU A 155 -17.69 -5.54 -4.25
N ARG A 156 -17.74 -5.49 -5.61
CA ARG A 156 -18.73 -6.22 -6.43
C ARG A 156 -18.36 -7.68 -6.68
N GLU A 157 -17.19 -8.13 -6.26
CA GLU A 157 -16.81 -9.54 -6.36
C GLU A 157 -17.78 -10.45 -5.60
N SER A 158 -17.77 -11.73 -5.94
CA SER A 158 -18.69 -12.72 -5.35
C SER A 158 -18.44 -12.87 -3.84
N MET A 159 -19.47 -13.30 -3.12
CA MET A 159 -19.34 -13.61 -1.70
C MET A 159 -18.26 -14.67 -1.45
N ASP A 160 -18.14 -15.65 -2.31
CA ASP A 160 -17.12 -16.68 -2.27
C ASP A 160 -15.69 -16.12 -2.44
N PHE A 161 -15.52 -15.05 -3.20
CA PHE A 161 -14.27 -14.30 -3.27
C PHE A 161 -13.92 -13.66 -1.91
N HIS A 162 -14.87 -12.97 -1.29
CA HIS A 162 -14.67 -12.33 0.01
C HIS A 162 -14.44 -13.34 1.15
N GLU A 163 -15.06 -14.53 1.07
CA GLU A 163 -14.77 -15.63 2.00
C GLU A 163 -13.32 -16.12 1.86
N ARG A 164 -12.81 -16.28 0.63
CA ARG A 164 -11.38 -16.62 0.41
C ARG A 164 -10.45 -15.54 0.95
N VAL A 165 -10.79 -14.26 0.77
CA VAL A 165 -10.03 -13.15 1.35
C VAL A 165 -9.96 -13.26 2.86
N ARG A 166 -11.11 -13.43 3.53
CA ARG A 166 -11.17 -13.57 4.99
C ARG A 166 -10.37 -14.78 5.48
N HIS A 167 -10.54 -15.93 4.83
CA HIS A 167 -9.82 -17.14 5.19
C HIS A 167 -8.30 -16.94 5.09
N GLU A 168 -7.82 -16.27 4.05
CA GLU A 168 -6.40 -16.00 3.91
C GLU A 168 -5.87 -15.03 4.97
N TYR A 169 -6.60 -13.99 5.32
CA TYR A 169 -6.22 -13.11 6.43
C TYR A 169 -6.05 -13.86 7.75
N LEU A 170 -6.98 -14.76 8.08
CA LEU A 170 -6.88 -15.57 9.29
C LEU A 170 -5.69 -16.53 9.23
N ARG A 171 -5.42 -17.13 8.06
CA ARG A 171 -4.24 -17.97 7.86
C ARG A 171 -2.93 -17.19 8.05
N LEU A 172 -2.86 -15.94 7.58
CA LEU A 172 -1.70 -15.07 7.79
C LEU A 172 -1.52 -14.73 9.28
N ALA A 173 -2.61 -14.46 9.98
CA ALA A 173 -2.58 -14.19 11.41
C ALA A 173 -2.11 -15.42 12.22
N ASP A 174 -2.57 -16.61 11.86
CA ASP A 174 -2.10 -17.85 12.47
C ASP A 174 -0.59 -18.12 12.23
N ALA A 175 -0.09 -17.68 11.06
CA ALA A 175 1.33 -17.83 10.72
C ALA A 175 2.23 -16.79 11.42
N GLU A 176 1.72 -15.60 11.70
CA GLU A 176 2.48 -14.50 12.29
C GLU A 176 1.76 -13.86 13.51
N PRO A 177 1.43 -14.64 14.56
CA PRO A 177 0.60 -14.17 15.69
C PRO A 177 1.24 -13.03 16.50
N GLU A 178 2.56 -12.87 16.44
CA GLU A 178 3.25 -11.75 17.10
C GLU A 178 3.10 -10.42 16.32
N ARG A 179 2.90 -10.49 15.01
CA ARG A 179 2.76 -9.31 14.16
C ARG A 179 1.29 -8.99 13.86
N ILE A 180 0.45 -9.98 13.61
CA ILE A 180 -0.95 -9.82 13.19
C ILE A 180 -1.87 -10.21 14.34
N ILE A 181 -2.49 -9.20 14.94
CA ILE A 181 -3.44 -9.40 16.05
C ILE A 181 -4.85 -9.36 15.48
N VAL A 182 -5.58 -10.46 15.65
CA VAL A 182 -6.99 -10.56 15.25
C VAL A 182 -7.86 -9.87 16.29
N ILE A 183 -8.72 -8.97 15.84
CA ILE A 183 -9.69 -8.22 16.64
C ILE A 183 -11.09 -8.56 16.12
N ASP A 184 -12.03 -8.89 17.02
CA ASP A 184 -13.42 -9.13 16.63
C ASP A 184 -14.08 -7.83 16.12
N GLY A 185 -14.32 -7.76 14.82
CA GLY A 185 -14.95 -6.62 14.16
C GLY A 185 -16.48 -6.55 14.31
N VAL A 186 -17.11 -7.53 14.95
CA VAL A 186 -18.59 -7.58 15.09
C VAL A 186 -19.10 -6.57 16.11
N GLY A 187 -18.35 -6.30 17.17
CA GLY A 187 -18.71 -5.41 18.27
C GLY A 187 -18.97 -3.96 17.87
N THR A 188 -19.40 -3.18 18.85
CA THR A 188 -19.48 -1.71 18.71
C THR A 188 -18.09 -1.10 18.50
N PRO A 189 -17.98 0.09 17.92
CA PRO A 189 -16.68 0.76 17.78
C PRO A 189 -15.92 0.91 19.10
N ASP A 190 -16.60 1.02 20.25
CA ASP A 190 -15.98 1.16 21.56
C ASP A 190 -15.43 -0.17 22.08
N GLU A 191 -16.15 -1.26 21.89
CA GLU A 191 -15.71 -2.61 22.24
C GLU A 191 -14.46 -2.98 21.42
N VAL A 192 -14.52 -2.83 20.09
CA VAL A 192 -13.38 -3.06 19.20
C VAL A 192 -12.16 -2.23 19.61
N PHE A 193 -12.35 -0.94 19.92
CA PHE A 193 -11.24 -0.10 20.35
C PHE A 193 -10.69 -0.51 21.72
N SER A 194 -11.52 -1.01 22.62
CA SER A 194 -11.05 -1.49 23.92
C SER A 194 -10.05 -2.65 23.80
N GLU A 195 -10.28 -3.59 22.87
CA GLU A 195 -9.33 -4.66 22.56
C GLU A 195 -8.03 -4.12 21.95
N ILE A 196 -8.16 -3.27 20.92
CA ILE A 196 -7.00 -2.60 20.27
C ILE A 196 -6.17 -1.84 21.33
N ARG A 197 -6.82 -1.08 22.20
CA ARG A 197 -6.16 -0.31 23.24
C ARG A 197 -5.38 -1.20 24.20
N GLY A 198 -5.91 -2.37 24.58
CA GLY A 198 -5.18 -3.33 25.42
C GLY A 198 -3.85 -3.73 24.79
N VAL A 199 -3.83 -4.04 23.49
CA VAL A 199 -2.61 -4.37 22.74
C VAL A 199 -1.65 -3.17 22.66
N LEU A 200 -2.19 -1.97 22.41
CA LEU A 200 -1.37 -0.75 22.36
C LEU A 200 -0.70 -0.45 23.71
N GLU A 201 -1.41 -0.62 24.81
CA GLU A 201 -0.88 -0.43 26.16
C GLU A 201 0.21 -1.46 26.48
N GLU A 202 0.03 -2.71 26.08
CA GLU A 202 1.03 -3.77 26.24
C GLU A 202 2.30 -3.49 25.43
N ARG A 203 2.15 -3.13 24.16
CA ARG A 203 3.28 -2.99 23.24
C ARG A 203 4.00 -1.63 23.32
N PHE A 204 3.28 -0.56 23.63
CA PHE A 204 3.76 0.82 23.56
C PHE A 204 3.50 1.65 24.84
N GLY A 205 2.81 1.10 25.84
CA GLY A 205 2.41 1.83 27.05
C GLY A 205 3.55 2.16 28.02
N SER A 206 4.70 1.51 27.89
CA SER A 206 5.86 1.73 28.79
C SER A 206 6.69 2.98 28.46
N GLY A 207 6.33 3.74 27.43
CA GLY A 207 6.96 5.00 27.07
C GLY A 207 6.47 6.13 27.97
N VAL A 208 7.20 6.42 29.05
CA VAL A 208 6.96 7.56 29.92
C VAL A 208 6.91 8.84 29.11
N VAL A 209 5.74 9.47 29.11
CA VAL A 209 5.58 10.85 28.66
C VAL A 209 6.34 11.74 29.65
N GLN A 210 7.57 12.11 29.32
CA GLN A 210 8.17 13.27 29.96
C GLN A 210 7.49 14.50 29.36
N HIS A 211 6.46 15.01 30.02
CA HIS A 211 6.00 16.38 29.81
C HIS A 211 7.14 17.30 30.25
N VAL A 212 7.93 17.73 29.28
CA VAL A 212 8.73 18.94 29.47
C VAL A 212 7.73 20.10 29.31
N ASN A 213 7.26 20.60 30.44
CA ASN A 213 6.65 21.92 30.51
C ASN A 213 7.76 22.93 30.22
N ASP A 214 7.94 23.26 28.97
CA ASP A 214 8.74 24.41 28.58
C ASP A 214 7.80 25.61 28.42
N GLU A 215 7.47 26.20 29.59
CA GLU A 215 6.85 27.53 29.70
C GLU A 215 7.92 28.59 29.45
N THR A 216 8.54 28.67 28.28
CA THR A 216 9.26 29.86 27.81
C THR A 216 9.43 29.80 26.28
N ALA A 217 8.38 29.92 25.54
CA ALA A 217 8.46 30.34 24.14
C ALA A 217 7.95 31.76 24.03
N VAL A 218 8.88 32.70 24.14
CA VAL A 218 8.67 34.12 23.85
C VAL A 218 8.25 34.25 22.38
N ASP A 219 7.10 34.86 22.22
CA ASP A 219 6.48 35.34 20.99
C ASP A 219 7.50 36.16 20.16
N GLN A 220 8.01 35.59 19.06
CA GLN A 220 8.72 36.35 18.04
C GLN A 220 7.85 36.41 16.77
N PRO A 221 7.52 37.62 16.29
CA PRO A 221 6.75 37.75 15.06
C PRO A 221 7.54 37.26 13.83
N PRO A 222 6.85 36.70 12.80
CA PRO A 222 7.52 36.17 11.63
C PRO A 222 8.26 37.23 10.84
N ARG A 223 9.49 36.93 10.41
CA ARG A 223 10.31 37.79 9.54
C ARG A 223 9.61 37.99 8.19
N PRO A 224 9.69 39.23 7.63
CA PRO A 224 9.10 39.53 6.35
C PRO A 224 9.83 38.76 5.22
N VAL A 225 9.05 38.15 4.32
CA VAL A 225 9.53 37.50 3.13
C VAL A 225 10.00 38.53 2.12
N ASP A 226 11.26 38.45 1.73
CA ASP A 226 11.86 39.27 0.68
C ASP A 226 11.21 38.95 -0.69
N LYS A 227 10.54 39.96 -1.28
CA LYS A 227 9.87 39.90 -2.57
C LYS A 227 10.76 40.38 -3.71
N SER A 228 12.00 39.90 -3.83
CA SER A 228 12.88 40.21 -4.94
C SER A 228 13.38 38.93 -5.65
N ALA A 229 12.49 38.26 -6.34
CA ALA A 229 12.84 37.33 -7.39
C ALA A 229 11.99 37.61 -8.62
N GLU A 230 12.65 38.17 -9.64
CA GLU A 230 12.04 38.41 -10.96
C GLU A 230 11.67 37.09 -11.67
N PRO A 231 10.60 37.09 -12.49
CA PRO A 231 10.21 35.90 -13.25
C PRO A 231 11.13 35.67 -14.45
N LEU A 232 11.67 34.46 -14.57
CA LEU A 232 12.37 33.99 -15.75
C LEU A 232 11.40 33.90 -16.93
N THR A 233 11.64 34.76 -17.92
CA THR A 233 10.95 34.79 -19.22
C THR A 233 11.34 33.56 -20.04
N THR A 234 10.34 32.80 -20.45
CA THR A 234 10.46 31.73 -21.45
C THR A 234 10.41 32.33 -22.87
N ASP A 235 11.56 32.42 -23.51
CA ASP A 235 11.65 32.55 -24.96
C ASP A 235 12.36 31.32 -25.51
N ASN A 236 11.62 30.47 -26.19
CA ASN A 236 12.10 29.69 -27.33
C ASN A 236 10.95 28.90 -27.99
N ALA A 237 10.23 29.62 -28.85
CA ALA A 237 9.43 29.00 -29.91
C ALA A 237 10.13 29.26 -31.22
N LYS A 238 10.83 28.25 -31.78
CA LYS A 238 11.02 28.08 -33.24
C LYS A 238 11.90 26.87 -33.57
N MET A 239 11.42 26.14 -34.54
CA MET A 239 12.03 25.05 -35.34
C MET A 239 11.62 23.64 -34.89
N ALA A 240 11.12 22.76 -35.73
CA ALA A 240 10.95 22.72 -37.17
C ALA A 240 9.93 21.62 -37.52
N SER A 241 9.13 21.88 -38.51
CA SER A 241 8.28 20.92 -39.22
C SER A 241 9.17 19.97 -40.05
N HIS A 242 9.07 18.65 -39.83
CA HIS A 242 9.51 17.64 -40.80
C HIS A 242 8.41 16.63 -41.05
N SER A 243 8.06 16.60 -42.33
CA SER A 243 7.04 15.79 -42.99
C SER A 243 7.31 14.28 -42.89
N ALA A 244 6.26 13.51 -42.63
CA ALA A 244 6.23 12.06 -42.77
C ALA A 244 6.18 11.62 -44.26
N PRO A 245 6.85 10.52 -44.65
CA PRO A 245 6.66 9.92 -45.96
C PRO A 245 5.52 8.89 -45.95
N LYS A 246 4.68 8.97 -46.95
CA LYS A 246 3.58 8.06 -47.30
C LYS A 246 4.13 6.67 -47.67
N ALA A 247 3.68 5.62 -47.01
CA ALA A 247 3.88 4.24 -47.46
C ALA A 247 2.72 3.79 -48.35
N LYS A 248 3.06 3.25 -49.53
CA LYS A 248 2.16 2.72 -50.56
C LYS A 248 1.71 1.32 -50.17
N THR A 249 0.40 1.09 -50.26
CA THR A 249 -0.24 -0.24 -50.30
C THR A 249 0.16 -1.04 -51.53
N LYS A 250 0.49 -2.33 -51.35
CA LYS A 250 0.32 -3.37 -52.38
C LYS A 250 -0.22 -4.64 -51.75
N SER A 251 -1.34 -5.06 -52.32
CA SER A 251 -2.08 -6.29 -52.11
C SER A 251 -1.34 -7.53 -52.70
N GLY A 252 -1.57 -8.71 -52.13
CA GLY A 252 -1.24 -9.96 -52.78
C GLY A 252 -1.27 -11.17 -51.88
N ALA A 253 -2.42 -11.83 -51.81
CA ALA A 253 -2.76 -13.23 -52.01
C ALA A 253 -2.03 -14.38 -51.30
N LYS A 254 -2.85 -15.11 -50.57
CA LYS A 254 -3.10 -16.60 -50.56
C LYS A 254 -2.02 -17.59 -50.12
N ALA A 255 -2.48 -18.42 -49.19
CA ALA A 255 -2.51 -19.90 -49.11
C ALA A 255 -1.54 -20.56 -48.11
N SER A 256 -2.11 -21.15 -47.13
CA SER A 256 -2.37 -22.58 -46.82
C SER A 256 -1.32 -23.32 -46.00
N LYS A 257 -1.87 -23.85 -44.91
CA LYS A 257 -1.68 -25.20 -44.35
C LYS A 257 -0.46 -25.52 -43.45
N SER A 258 -0.84 -26.08 -42.31
CA SER A 258 -0.34 -27.29 -41.67
C SER A 258 0.63 -27.19 -40.51
N SER A 259 0.04 -27.41 -39.32
CA SER A 259 0.52 -28.26 -38.22
C SER A 259 2.02 -28.44 -38.00
N LYS A 260 2.46 -28.10 -36.77
CA LYS A 260 3.10 -29.04 -35.84
C LYS A 260 3.31 -28.40 -34.48
N LYS A 261 2.63 -28.94 -33.46
CA LYS A 261 3.00 -28.80 -32.04
C LYS A 261 4.45 -29.30 -31.88
N LYS A 262 5.33 -28.45 -31.36
CA LYS A 262 6.54 -28.89 -30.67
C LYS A 262 6.63 -28.11 -29.38
N SER A 263 6.63 -28.86 -28.28
CA SER A 263 6.89 -28.43 -26.92
C SER A 263 8.22 -27.69 -26.86
N MET A 264 8.18 -26.50 -26.30
CA MET A 264 9.39 -25.72 -25.95
C MET A 264 9.57 -25.79 -24.43
N LEU A 265 9.97 -26.99 -23.98
CA LEU A 265 10.53 -27.23 -22.66
C LEU A 265 12.03 -27.48 -22.88
N GLY A 266 12.85 -26.54 -22.45
CA GLY A 266 14.30 -26.72 -22.48
C GLY A 266 15.02 -25.56 -23.14
N ILE A 267 15.32 -24.51 -22.37
CA ILE A 267 16.52 -23.63 -22.40
C ILE A 267 16.27 -22.56 -21.33
N LEU A 268 16.69 -22.81 -20.10
CA LEU A 268 17.04 -21.81 -19.09
C LEU A 268 17.93 -22.51 -18.02
N ALA A 269 19.07 -22.98 -18.46
CA ALA A 269 20.20 -23.23 -17.58
C ALA A 269 21.38 -22.42 -18.15
N GLY A 270 21.79 -21.36 -17.46
CA GLY A 270 23.02 -20.64 -17.76
C GLY A 270 22.85 -19.19 -18.21
N GLN A 271 22.21 -18.34 -17.42
CA GLN A 271 22.49 -16.90 -17.48
C GLN A 271 22.83 -16.40 -16.08
N ALA A 272 23.99 -15.76 -15.97
CA ALA A 272 24.48 -15.09 -14.79
C ALA A 272 23.55 -13.95 -14.37
N PRO A 273 23.52 -13.56 -13.08
CA PRO A 273 22.66 -12.49 -12.61
C PRO A 273 23.01 -11.16 -13.27
N LEU A 274 21.98 -10.45 -13.73
CA LEU A 274 22.05 -9.15 -14.42
C LEU A 274 22.39 -7.96 -13.52
N TRP A 275 22.82 -8.20 -12.26
CA TRP A 275 23.15 -7.13 -11.33
C TRP A 275 24.47 -7.40 -10.63
N PRO A 276 25.42 -6.44 -10.62
CA PRO A 276 26.64 -6.60 -9.85
C PRO A 276 26.34 -6.49 -8.35
N SER A 277 26.81 -7.47 -7.59
CA SER A 277 26.87 -7.42 -6.13
C SER A 277 27.75 -6.24 -5.69
N ALA A 278 27.22 -5.42 -4.78
CA ALA A 278 28.00 -4.40 -4.08
C ALA A 278 28.95 -5.12 -3.11
N GLU A 279 30.20 -5.30 -3.50
CA GLU A 279 31.34 -5.62 -2.60
C GLU A 279 32.25 -4.41 -2.52
N GLU A 280 32.35 -3.90 -1.31
CA GLU A 280 33.50 -3.37 -0.59
C GLU A 280 34.50 -2.49 -1.36
N ASP A 281 34.39 -1.17 -1.12
CA ASP A 281 35.57 -0.30 -1.07
C ASP A 281 35.93 -0.02 0.40
N LYS A 282 36.86 -0.81 0.92
CA LYS A 282 37.72 -0.49 2.05
C LYS A 282 39.19 -0.48 1.55
N ALA A 283 39.70 0.71 1.31
CA ALA A 283 41.10 1.04 1.40
C ALA A 283 41.22 2.55 1.69
#